data_6b081c53d2bcfdfc1ad5b00864654893
#
_entry.id   6b081c53d2bcfdfc1ad5b00864654893
#
_cell.length_a   1.000
_cell.length_b   1.000
_cell.length_c   1.000
_cell.angle_alpha   90.00
_cell.angle_beta   90.00
_cell.angle_gamma   90.00
#
_symmetry.space_group_name_H-M   'P 1'
#
loop_
_entity.id
_entity.type
_entity.pdbx_description
1 polymer ?
#
loop_
_entity_poly.entity_id
_entity_poly.type
_entity_poly.pdbx_seq_one_letter_code
_entity_poly.pdbx_strand_id
1 'polypeptide(L)'
;MVLLLTLGYPMTTAKLKAMFSNSRLTAAATGTLILSLIPHQEPRFLLPCIPLLLTCVRLPSTADWRRYFWISWIIFNAALGLLMGVYHQGGIIPAQLALPALIQHTHPSVSHADVFWWKTYPPPTYLLGDHGPGADLEIASVNSMGMPQSELLQTISLALEKHGAPCSGASLIPSFLRTQKDFYIAAPLSAWRSGKPFDPQDLSFVTDRPALNLTHLATFPKHINLDDMDFGEEGVYNTLARVVGRRGLGVWRVGRSCPP
;
A
#
# COMPACT_ATOMS: atom_id res chain seq x y z
N MET A 1 8.19 -0.79 24.17
CA MET A 1 8.75 0.21 25.10
C MET A 1 8.35 -0.02 26.56
N VAL A 2 7.09 -0.23 26.90
CA VAL A 2 6.68 -0.55 28.30
C VAL A 2 7.29 -1.86 28.79
N LEU A 3 7.37 -2.89 27.96
CA LEU A 3 7.99 -4.17 28.28
C LEU A 3 9.51 -4.08 28.46
N LEU A 4 10.20 -3.22 27.70
CA LEU A 4 11.65 -3.01 27.81
C LEU A 4 12.05 -2.31 29.09
N LEU A 5 11.21 -1.46 29.68
CA LEU A 5 11.46 -0.79 30.95
C LEU A 5 11.31 -1.71 32.16
N THR A 6 10.60 -2.85 31.99
CA THR A 6 10.42 -3.85 33.06
C THR A 6 11.47 -4.96 33.04
N LEU A 7 12.17 -5.16 31.92
CA LEU A 7 13.18 -6.22 31.74
C LEU A 7 14.52 -5.97 32.41
N GLY A 8 14.77 -4.76 32.90
CA GLY A 8 16.04 -4.43 33.61
C GLY A 8 16.06 -4.78 35.11
N TYR A 9 14.97 -5.23 35.71
CA TYR A 9 14.93 -5.59 37.14
C TYR A 9 14.66 -7.08 37.34
N PRO A 10 15.38 -7.76 38.23
CA PRO A 10 15.11 -9.18 38.51
C PRO A 10 13.66 -9.37 38.99
N MET A 11 12.96 -10.24 38.26
CA MET A 11 11.58 -10.60 38.55
C MET A 11 11.55 -11.48 39.79
N THR A 12 11.17 -10.89 40.94
CA THR A 12 10.94 -11.65 42.15
C THR A 12 9.56 -12.31 42.14
N THR A 13 9.42 -13.46 42.80
CA THR A 13 8.16 -14.20 42.92
C THR A 13 7.02 -13.33 43.47
N ALA A 14 7.33 -12.38 44.35
CA ALA A 14 6.38 -11.40 44.88
C ALA A 14 5.85 -10.44 43.82
N LYS A 15 6.72 -9.96 42.90
CA LYS A 15 6.33 -9.10 41.77
C LYS A 15 5.48 -9.86 40.76
N LEU A 16 5.83 -11.12 40.49
CA LEU A 16 5.04 -12.00 39.62
C LEU A 16 3.63 -12.21 40.20
N LYS A 17 3.52 -12.50 41.50
CA LYS A 17 2.23 -12.67 42.21
C LYS A 17 1.40 -11.38 42.19
N ALA A 18 2.02 -10.22 42.39
CA ALA A 18 1.36 -8.91 42.28
C ALA A 18 0.90 -8.60 40.84
N MET A 19 1.64 -9.05 39.84
CA MET A 19 1.27 -8.91 38.44
C MET A 19 0.04 -9.75 38.09
N PHE A 20 -0.01 -11.00 38.54
CA PHE A 20 -1.18 -11.88 38.33
C PHE A 20 -2.40 -11.50 39.18
N SER A 21 -2.22 -10.76 40.28
CA SER A 21 -3.34 -10.20 41.06
C SER A 21 -4.01 -8.99 40.37
N ASN A 22 -3.37 -8.37 39.36
CA ASN A 22 -3.94 -7.28 38.59
C ASN A 22 -4.75 -7.86 37.41
N SER A 23 -6.07 -7.95 37.56
CA SER A 23 -6.98 -8.50 36.56
C SER A 23 -6.86 -7.86 35.17
N ARG A 24 -6.57 -6.55 35.11
CA ARG A 24 -6.40 -5.84 33.81
C ARG A 24 -5.15 -6.27 33.10
N LEU A 25 -4.03 -6.37 33.82
CA LEU A 25 -2.77 -6.82 33.23
C LEU A 25 -2.84 -8.30 32.80
N THR A 26 -3.47 -9.12 33.64
CA THR A 26 -3.69 -10.55 33.36
C THR A 26 -4.58 -10.72 32.13
N ALA A 27 -5.68 -9.97 32.03
CA ALA A 27 -6.56 -10.01 30.86
C ALA A 27 -5.83 -9.58 29.57
N ALA A 28 -5.07 -8.49 29.63
CA ALA A 28 -4.29 -8.03 28.46
C ALA A 28 -3.22 -9.04 28.06
N ALA A 29 -2.48 -9.61 29.03
CA ALA A 29 -1.45 -10.61 28.76
C ALA A 29 -2.05 -11.89 28.17
N THR A 30 -3.15 -12.40 28.75
CA THR A 30 -3.83 -13.59 28.24
C THR A 30 -4.41 -13.36 26.85
N GLY A 31 -5.04 -12.22 26.61
CA GLY A 31 -5.54 -11.85 25.28
C GLY A 31 -4.44 -11.80 24.23
N THR A 32 -3.31 -11.18 24.58
CA THR A 32 -2.14 -11.11 23.68
C THR A 32 -1.58 -12.51 23.40
N LEU A 33 -1.43 -13.36 24.43
CA LEU A 33 -0.93 -14.73 24.27
C LEU A 33 -1.86 -15.58 23.39
N ILE A 34 -3.18 -15.53 23.63
CA ILE A 34 -4.15 -16.28 22.82
C ILE A 34 -4.11 -15.81 21.36
N LEU A 35 -4.10 -14.50 21.13
CA LEU A 35 -3.97 -13.95 19.76
C LEU A 35 -2.67 -14.36 19.10
N SER A 36 -1.57 -14.49 19.85
CA SER A 36 -0.27 -14.92 19.32
C SER A 36 -0.23 -16.37 18.85
N LEU A 37 -1.22 -17.19 19.19
CA LEU A 37 -1.36 -18.56 18.70
C LEU A 37 -2.03 -18.64 17.32
N ILE A 38 -2.64 -17.55 16.86
CA ILE A 38 -3.33 -17.50 15.57
C ILE A 38 -2.27 -17.23 14.46
N PRO A 39 -2.20 -18.05 13.39
CA PRO A 39 -1.17 -17.89 12.35
C PRO A 39 -1.24 -16.55 11.60
N HIS A 40 -2.44 -15.99 11.47
CA HIS A 40 -2.67 -14.73 10.78
C HIS A 40 -2.95 -13.62 11.79
N GLN A 41 -1.90 -12.85 12.12
CA GLN A 41 -1.98 -11.80 13.12
C GLN A 41 -1.99 -10.42 12.46
N GLU A 42 -2.98 -9.61 12.81
CA GLU A 42 -3.01 -8.21 12.44
C GLU A 42 -2.87 -7.34 13.70
N PRO A 43 -2.08 -6.25 13.65
CA PRO A 43 -1.88 -5.35 14.79
C PRO A 43 -3.18 -4.80 15.39
N ARG A 44 -4.24 -4.67 14.59
CA ARG A 44 -5.56 -4.21 15.03
C ARG A 44 -6.22 -5.12 16.07
N PHE A 45 -5.89 -6.41 16.10
CA PHE A 45 -6.44 -7.34 17.10
C PHE A 45 -5.92 -7.05 18.53
N LEU A 46 -4.79 -6.34 18.64
CA LEU A 46 -4.23 -5.93 19.91
C LEU A 46 -4.84 -4.62 20.46
N LEU A 47 -5.64 -3.89 19.66
CA LEU A 47 -6.25 -2.62 20.06
C LEU A 47 -7.04 -2.72 21.37
N PRO A 48 -7.85 -3.78 21.65
CA PRO A 48 -8.57 -3.91 22.93
C PRO A 48 -7.65 -4.07 24.14
N CYS A 49 -6.43 -4.59 23.95
CA CYS A 49 -5.45 -4.78 25.03
C CYS A 49 -4.74 -3.47 25.41
N ILE A 50 -4.67 -2.50 24.50
CA ILE A 50 -3.94 -1.23 24.71
C ILE A 50 -4.51 -0.43 25.90
N PRO A 51 -5.82 -0.14 26.02
CA PRO A 51 -6.37 0.57 27.17
C PRO A 51 -6.09 -0.14 28.49
N LEU A 52 -6.21 -1.48 28.52
CA LEU A 52 -5.92 -2.28 29.71
C LEU A 52 -4.46 -2.15 30.15
N LEU A 53 -3.51 -2.22 29.19
CA LEU A 53 -2.09 -2.04 29.44
C LEU A 53 -1.77 -0.62 29.91
N LEU A 54 -2.36 0.40 29.27
CA LEU A 54 -2.14 1.81 29.64
C LEU A 54 -2.59 2.11 31.07
N THR A 55 -3.68 1.51 31.55
CA THR A 55 -4.12 1.67 32.94
C THR A 55 -3.17 1.05 33.97
N CYS A 56 -2.27 0.15 33.54
CA CYS A 56 -1.27 -0.49 34.38
C CYS A 56 0.08 0.24 34.40
N VAL A 57 0.27 1.24 33.48
CA VAL A 57 1.51 2.03 33.42
C VAL A 57 1.60 2.97 34.61
N ARG A 58 2.67 2.86 35.38
CA ARG A 58 3.02 3.82 36.42
C ARG A 58 4.04 4.81 35.89
N LEU A 59 3.69 6.08 35.96
CA LEU A 59 4.62 7.13 35.57
C LEU A 59 5.81 7.20 36.53
N PRO A 60 7.01 7.58 36.05
CA PRO A 60 8.16 7.81 36.91
C PRO A 60 7.88 8.82 38.01
N SER A 61 8.39 8.57 39.20
CA SER A 61 8.16 9.43 40.40
C SER A 61 8.94 10.76 40.30
N THR A 62 10.14 10.74 39.70
CA THR A 62 10.97 11.93 39.59
C THR A 62 10.50 12.81 38.41
N ALA A 63 10.60 14.14 38.57
CA ALA A 63 10.12 15.11 37.62
C ALA A 63 10.85 14.99 36.25
N ASP A 64 12.17 14.78 36.29
CA ASP A 64 13.00 14.68 35.08
C ASP A 64 12.63 13.45 34.25
N TRP A 65 12.57 12.28 34.87
CA TRP A 65 12.17 11.05 34.18
C TRP A 65 10.75 11.12 33.61
N ARG A 66 9.83 11.79 34.33
CA ARG A 66 8.48 12.02 33.83
C ARG A 66 8.45 12.93 32.61
N ARG A 67 9.31 13.98 32.61
CA ARG A 67 9.47 14.87 31.45
C ARG A 67 10.03 14.11 30.23
N TYR A 68 11.10 13.32 30.39
CA TYR A 68 11.65 12.49 29.33
C TYR A 68 10.63 11.49 28.80
N PHE A 69 9.86 10.86 29.67
CA PHE A 69 8.78 9.96 29.26
C PHE A 69 7.77 10.67 28.36
N TRP A 70 7.26 11.83 28.75
CA TRP A 70 6.28 12.55 27.94
C TRP A 70 6.85 13.06 26.63
N ILE A 71 8.06 13.57 26.61
CA ILE A 71 8.73 13.99 25.36
C ILE A 71 8.88 12.82 24.40
N SER A 72 9.41 11.69 24.87
CA SER A 72 9.57 10.50 24.06
C SER A 72 8.24 9.95 23.57
N TRP A 73 7.21 9.97 24.41
CA TRP A 73 5.86 9.54 24.06
C TRP A 73 5.25 10.41 22.96
N ILE A 74 5.36 11.72 23.09
CA ILE A 74 4.86 12.67 22.08
C ILE A 74 5.60 12.49 20.75
N ILE A 75 6.94 12.43 20.78
CA ILE A 75 7.76 12.23 19.58
C ILE A 75 7.39 10.91 18.89
N PHE A 76 7.30 9.82 19.66
CA PHE A 76 6.94 8.51 19.13
C PHE A 76 5.56 8.51 18.45
N ASN A 77 4.54 9.07 19.14
CA ASN A 77 3.19 9.10 18.59
C ASN A 77 3.09 10.05 17.38
N ALA A 78 3.78 11.19 17.40
CA ALA A 78 3.82 12.10 16.27
C ALA A 78 4.51 11.46 15.05
N ALA A 79 5.64 10.79 15.26
CA ALA A 79 6.36 10.07 14.19
C ALA A 79 5.52 8.93 13.61
N LEU A 80 4.90 8.12 14.48
CA LEU A 80 4.04 7.01 14.06
C LEU A 80 2.76 7.52 13.36
N GLY A 81 2.14 8.58 13.88
CA GLY A 81 0.98 9.21 13.27
C GLY A 81 1.31 9.80 11.89
N LEU A 82 2.48 10.42 11.73
CA LEU A 82 2.94 10.91 10.43
C LEU A 82 3.21 9.74 9.46
N LEU A 83 3.90 8.70 9.92
CA LEU A 83 4.22 7.53 9.09
C LEU A 83 2.95 6.81 8.63
N MET A 84 2.06 6.48 9.54
CA MET A 84 0.85 5.67 9.26
C MET A 84 -0.30 6.51 8.69
N GLY A 85 -0.43 7.78 9.11
CA GLY A 85 -1.53 8.65 8.69
C GLY A 85 -1.29 9.42 7.40
N VAL A 86 -0.02 9.66 7.04
CA VAL A 86 0.31 10.47 5.86
C VAL A 86 1.06 9.68 4.79
N TYR A 87 2.02 8.84 5.19
CA TYR A 87 2.89 8.17 4.22
C TYR A 87 2.46 6.74 3.88
N HIS A 88 2.02 5.95 4.88
CA HIS A 88 1.58 4.58 4.61
C HIS A 88 0.32 4.59 3.75
N GLN A 89 0.45 4.11 2.51
CA GLN A 89 -0.62 4.11 1.51
C GLN A 89 -1.19 5.52 1.16
N GLY A 90 -0.49 6.60 1.53
CA GLY A 90 -1.00 7.98 1.43
C GLY A 90 -1.20 8.50 -0.01
N GLY A 91 -0.61 7.85 -1.00
CA GLY A 91 -0.76 8.23 -2.42
C GLY A 91 -2.05 7.75 -3.08
N ILE A 92 -2.80 6.83 -2.46
CA ILE A 92 -3.97 6.20 -3.07
C ILE A 92 -5.08 7.22 -3.36
N ILE A 93 -5.49 7.99 -2.35
CA ILE A 93 -6.58 8.97 -2.50
C ILE A 93 -6.23 10.08 -3.51
N PRO A 94 -5.03 10.73 -3.42
CA PRO A 94 -4.64 11.71 -4.42
C PRO A 94 -4.57 11.13 -5.84
N ALA A 95 -4.07 9.89 -6.00
CA ALA A 95 -4.03 9.23 -7.30
C ALA A 95 -5.43 8.99 -7.85
N GLN A 96 -6.33 8.46 -7.02
CA GLN A 96 -7.72 8.20 -7.42
C GLN A 96 -8.45 9.47 -7.86
N LEU A 97 -8.30 10.57 -7.12
CA LEU A 97 -8.92 11.85 -7.47
C LEU A 97 -8.34 12.48 -8.75
N ALA A 98 -7.05 12.21 -9.03
CA ALA A 98 -6.40 12.70 -10.23
C ALA A 98 -6.68 11.85 -11.49
N LEU A 99 -7.07 10.58 -11.33
CA LEU A 99 -7.25 9.63 -12.44
C LEU A 99 -8.17 10.13 -13.55
N PRO A 100 -9.38 10.69 -13.31
CA PRO A 100 -10.25 11.15 -14.37
C PRO A 100 -9.58 12.21 -15.26
N ALA A 101 -8.92 13.19 -14.63
CA ALA A 101 -8.21 14.23 -15.36
C ALA A 101 -6.99 13.71 -16.13
N LEU A 102 -6.22 12.78 -15.54
CA LEU A 102 -5.07 12.15 -16.19
C LEU A 102 -5.48 11.34 -17.42
N ILE A 103 -6.57 10.58 -17.31
CA ILE A 103 -7.09 9.76 -18.42
C ILE A 103 -7.62 10.66 -19.55
N GLN A 104 -8.45 11.65 -19.23
CA GLN A 104 -9.00 12.57 -20.21
C GLN A 104 -7.94 13.41 -20.92
N HIS A 105 -6.89 13.83 -20.19
CA HIS A 105 -5.79 14.58 -20.78
C HIS A 105 -4.95 13.73 -21.75
N THR A 106 -4.70 12.48 -21.42
CA THR A 106 -3.88 11.56 -22.24
C THR A 106 -4.67 10.95 -23.39
N HIS A 107 -5.95 10.64 -23.17
CA HIS A 107 -6.83 9.98 -24.13
C HIS A 107 -8.26 10.49 -24.04
N PRO A 108 -8.57 11.63 -24.70
CA PRO A 108 -9.91 12.26 -24.63
C PRO A 108 -11.05 11.39 -25.20
N SER A 109 -10.72 10.39 -26.04
CA SER A 109 -11.69 9.52 -26.69
C SER A 109 -12.06 8.26 -25.90
N VAL A 110 -11.44 8.03 -24.73
CA VAL A 110 -11.70 6.86 -23.90
C VAL A 110 -12.98 7.05 -23.11
N SER A 111 -13.91 6.12 -23.25
CA SER A 111 -15.13 6.07 -22.46
C SER A 111 -15.09 5.10 -21.27
N HIS A 112 -14.19 4.11 -21.31
CA HIS A 112 -14.04 3.12 -20.24
C HIS A 112 -12.57 2.90 -19.91
N ALA A 113 -12.25 2.91 -18.61
CA ALA A 113 -10.90 2.69 -18.09
C ALA A 113 -10.91 1.68 -16.94
N ASP A 114 -10.10 0.62 -17.04
CA ASP A 114 -9.84 -0.30 -15.92
C ASP A 114 -8.53 0.08 -15.25
N VAL A 115 -8.58 0.33 -13.93
CA VAL A 115 -7.42 0.68 -13.13
C VAL A 115 -7.10 -0.46 -12.18
N PHE A 116 -5.98 -1.13 -12.39
CA PHE A 116 -5.48 -2.22 -11.55
C PHE A 116 -4.67 -1.62 -10.39
N TRP A 117 -5.20 -1.74 -9.17
CA TRP A 117 -4.52 -1.32 -7.94
C TRP A 117 -3.68 -2.48 -7.42
N TRP A 118 -2.39 -2.43 -7.72
CA TRP A 118 -1.46 -3.50 -7.40
C TRP A 118 -0.58 -3.15 -6.21
N LYS A 119 -0.47 -4.10 -5.24
CA LYS A 119 0.31 -3.90 -4.01
C LYS A 119 -0.12 -2.65 -3.20
N THR A 120 -1.37 -2.22 -3.37
CA THR A 120 -1.98 -1.11 -2.64
C THR A 120 -3.30 -1.57 -2.03
N TYR A 121 -3.77 -0.87 -1.01
CA TYR A 121 -5.14 -1.07 -0.55
C TYR A 121 -6.14 -0.65 -1.64
N PRO A 122 -7.29 -1.34 -1.73
CA PRO A 122 -8.32 -0.94 -2.69
C PRO A 122 -8.78 0.48 -2.38
N PRO A 123 -8.83 1.36 -3.39
CA PRO A 123 -9.25 2.73 -3.19
C PRO A 123 -10.74 2.81 -2.87
N PRO A 124 -11.18 3.82 -2.13
CA PRO A 124 -12.59 4.05 -1.85
C PRO A 124 -13.32 4.52 -3.12
N THR A 125 -14.01 3.61 -3.79
CA THR A 125 -14.64 3.85 -5.11
C THR A 125 -15.65 5.00 -5.10
N TYR A 126 -16.31 5.27 -3.95
CA TYR A 126 -17.24 6.39 -3.80
C TYR A 126 -16.60 7.78 -4.01
N LEU A 127 -15.27 7.91 -3.91
CA LEU A 127 -14.58 9.17 -4.18
C LEU A 127 -14.46 9.51 -5.67
N LEU A 128 -14.68 8.56 -6.56
CA LEU A 128 -14.76 8.83 -8.00
C LEU A 128 -16.05 9.57 -8.40
N GLY A 129 -17.00 9.68 -7.47
CA GLY A 129 -18.32 10.24 -7.71
C GLY A 129 -19.27 9.25 -8.38
N ASP A 130 -20.55 9.58 -8.33
CA ASP A 130 -21.57 8.84 -9.08
C ASP A 130 -21.54 9.39 -10.51
N HIS A 131 -20.75 8.76 -11.35
CA HIS A 131 -20.80 9.03 -12.80
C HIS A 131 -22.06 8.33 -13.32
N GLY A 132 -23.20 9.02 -13.13
CA GLY A 132 -24.49 8.54 -13.60
C GLY A 132 -24.50 8.22 -15.11
N PRO A 133 -25.54 7.57 -15.62
CA PRO A 133 -25.67 7.27 -17.05
C PRO A 133 -25.55 8.58 -17.87
N GLY A 134 -24.45 8.74 -18.59
CA GLY A 134 -24.11 9.96 -19.32
C GLY A 134 -22.76 10.59 -18.93
N ALA A 135 -22.02 10.04 -17.98
CA ALA A 135 -20.64 10.44 -17.75
C ALA A 135 -19.77 10.03 -18.95
N ASP A 136 -18.93 10.96 -19.41
CA ASP A 136 -18.08 10.74 -20.59
C ASP A 136 -16.99 9.67 -20.34
N LEU A 137 -16.72 9.32 -19.08
CA LEU A 137 -15.68 8.36 -18.69
C LEU A 137 -16.14 7.49 -17.51
N GLU A 138 -16.19 6.19 -17.71
CA GLU A 138 -16.39 5.18 -16.66
C GLU A 138 -15.06 4.59 -16.21
N ILE A 139 -14.76 4.65 -14.90
CA ILE A 139 -13.54 4.11 -14.32
C ILE A 139 -13.89 2.92 -13.42
N ALA A 140 -13.43 1.73 -13.82
CA ALA A 140 -13.54 0.53 -13.02
C ALA A 140 -12.24 0.30 -12.21
N SER A 141 -12.38 0.17 -10.89
CA SER A 141 -11.26 -0.15 -9.99
C SER A 141 -11.14 -1.65 -9.80
N VAL A 142 -10.01 -2.23 -10.20
CA VAL A 142 -9.70 -3.65 -10.06
C VAL A 142 -8.71 -3.84 -8.91
N ASN A 143 -9.12 -4.59 -7.88
CA ASN A 143 -8.25 -4.91 -6.76
C ASN A 143 -7.28 -6.04 -7.13
N SER A 144 -5.99 -5.72 -7.19
CA SER A 144 -4.90 -6.68 -7.48
C SER A 144 -3.85 -6.74 -6.36
N MET A 145 -4.21 -6.37 -5.13
CA MET A 145 -3.31 -6.17 -3.99
C MET A 145 -2.36 -7.36 -3.75
N GLY A 146 -2.88 -8.58 -3.68
CA GLY A 146 -2.12 -9.79 -3.38
C GLY A 146 -1.58 -10.53 -4.61
N MET A 147 -1.81 -10.03 -5.81
CA MET A 147 -1.48 -10.72 -7.06
C MET A 147 0.03 -10.70 -7.32
N PRO A 148 0.67 -11.82 -7.69
CA PRO A 148 2.04 -11.84 -8.18
C PRO A 148 2.19 -10.99 -9.45
N GLN A 149 3.36 -10.38 -9.66
CA GLN A 149 3.63 -9.53 -10.83
C GLN A 149 3.35 -10.25 -12.17
N SER A 150 3.77 -11.51 -12.29
CA SER A 150 3.56 -12.33 -13.49
C SER A 150 2.09 -12.55 -13.81
N GLU A 151 1.28 -12.79 -12.79
CA GLU A 151 -0.17 -13.00 -12.91
C GLU A 151 -0.88 -11.70 -13.27
N LEU A 152 -0.50 -10.57 -12.65
CA LEU A 152 -1.02 -9.25 -13.00
C LEU A 152 -0.78 -8.94 -14.49
N LEU A 153 0.46 -9.08 -14.95
CA LEU A 153 0.81 -8.80 -16.34
C LEU A 153 0.11 -9.75 -17.32
N GLN A 154 -0.08 -11.01 -16.94
CA GLN A 154 -0.85 -11.97 -17.73
C GLN A 154 -2.32 -11.58 -17.81
N THR A 155 -2.93 -11.21 -16.69
CA THR A 155 -4.33 -10.78 -16.62
C THR A 155 -4.57 -9.55 -17.49
N ILE A 156 -3.68 -8.57 -17.43
CA ILE A 156 -3.77 -7.36 -18.24
C ILE A 156 -3.54 -7.68 -19.72
N SER A 157 -2.60 -8.58 -20.06
CA SER A 157 -2.37 -8.96 -21.45
C SER A 157 -3.60 -9.61 -22.08
N LEU A 158 -4.27 -10.50 -21.34
CA LEU A 158 -5.52 -11.13 -21.79
C LEU A 158 -6.66 -10.10 -21.93
N ALA A 159 -6.75 -9.15 -21.00
CA ALA A 159 -7.73 -8.07 -21.08
C ALA A 159 -7.50 -7.16 -22.29
N LEU A 160 -6.23 -6.84 -22.59
CA LEU A 160 -5.83 -6.08 -23.77
C LEU A 160 -6.11 -6.86 -25.08
N GLU A 161 -5.97 -8.18 -25.08
CA GLU A 161 -6.33 -9.01 -26.24
C GLU A 161 -7.82 -8.96 -26.53
N LYS A 162 -8.62 -8.98 -25.48
CA LYS A 162 -10.09 -9.00 -25.60
C LYS A 162 -10.69 -7.64 -25.95
N HIS A 163 -10.17 -6.56 -25.36
CA HIS A 163 -10.79 -5.23 -25.40
C HIS A 163 -9.88 -4.10 -25.89
N GLY A 164 -8.59 -4.35 -26.04
CA GLY A 164 -7.62 -3.34 -26.43
C GLY A 164 -7.63 -2.98 -27.91
N ALA A 165 -6.94 -1.89 -28.25
CA ALA A 165 -6.73 -1.50 -29.64
C ALA A 165 -5.87 -2.54 -30.39
N PRO A 166 -6.22 -2.95 -31.62
CA PRO A 166 -5.40 -3.85 -32.40
C PRO A 166 -4.08 -3.18 -32.78
N CYS A 167 -3.02 -3.97 -32.90
CA CYS A 167 -1.70 -3.51 -33.33
C CYS A 167 -1.62 -3.07 -34.81
N SER A 168 -2.52 -3.58 -35.66
CA SER A 168 -2.53 -3.19 -37.06
C SER A 168 -3.60 -2.13 -37.33
N GLY A 169 -3.25 -1.09 -38.08
CA GLY A 169 -4.19 -0.06 -38.55
C GLY A 169 -5.32 -0.57 -39.46
N ALA A 170 -5.40 -1.89 -39.69
CA ALA A 170 -6.40 -2.58 -40.49
C ALA A 170 -7.63 -2.98 -39.67
N SER A 171 -8.15 -2.09 -38.81
CA SER A 171 -9.47 -2.31 -38.25
C SER A 171 -10.52 -1.91 -39.24
N LEU A 172 -11.23 -2.88 -39.80
CA LEU A 172 -12.43 -2.68 -40.64
C LEU A 172 -13.61 -2.06 -39.86
N ILE A 173 -13.50 -1.91 -38.56
CA ILE A 173 -14.55 -1.31 -37.70
C ILE A 173 -14.25 0.18 -37.58
N PRO A 174 -15.16 1.07 -38.02
CA PRO A 174 -15.01 2.50 -37.87
C PRO A 174 -14.78 2.87 -36.39
N SER A 175 -13.87 3.81 -36.13
CA SER A 175 -13.45 4.23 -34.78
C SER A 175 -14.62 4.69 -33.89
N PHE A 176 -15.69 5.22 -34.47
CA PHE A 176 -16.89 5.72 -33.75
C PHE A 176 -17.81 4.60 -33.22
N LEU A 177 -17.64 3.35 -33.69
CA LEU A 177 -18.41 2.19 -33.20
C LEU A 177 -17.66 1.40 -32.14
N ARG A 178 -16.44 1.80 -31.79
CA ARG A 178 -15.58 1.08 -30.88
C ARG A 178 -15.59 1.78 -29.53
N THR A 179 -16.18 1.15 -28.53
CA THR A 179 -15.95 1.49 -27.13
C THR A 179 -14.49 1.20 -26.82
N GLN A 180 -13.66 2.22 -26.86
CA GLN A 180 -12.24 2.07 -26.56
C GLN A 180 -12.08 1.96 -25.05
N LYS A 181 -11.60 0.80 -24.60
CA LYS A 181 -11.28 0.54 -23.22
C LYS A 181 -9.77 0.60 -23.02
N ASP A 182 -9.33 1.44 -22.10
CA ASP A 182 -7.93 1.58 -21.73
C ASP A 182 -7.66 0.93 -20.37
N PHE A 183 -6.41 0.51 -20.18
CA PHE A 183 -5.96 -0.18 -18.99
C PHE A 183 -4.85 0.59 -18.30
N TYR A 184 -4.94 0.70 -16.98
CA TYR A 184 -4.00 1.44 -16.14
C TYR A 184 -3.54 0.58 -14.97
N ILE A 185 -2.31 0.82 -14.50
CA ILE A 185 -1.77 0.23 -13.27
C ILE A 185 -1.44 1.36 -12.31
N ALA A 186 -1.95 1.27 -11.10
CA ALA A 186 -1.52 2.10 -9.98
C ALA A 186 -0.76 1.21 -8.98
N ALA A 187 0.53 1.49 -8.76
CA ALA A 187 1.39 0.66 -7.93
C ALA A 187 2.44 1.49 -7.18
N PRO A 188 2.87 1.06 -5.97
CA PRO A 188 4.03 1.63 -5.31
C PRO A 188 5.27 1.50 -6.18
N LEU A 189 6.13 2.53 -6.20
CA LEU A 189 7.40 2.44 -6.91
C LEU A 189 8.31 1.34 -6.33
N SER A 190 8.16 1.04 -5.04
CA SER A 190 8.86 -0.05 -4.35
C SER A 190 8.43 -1.44 -4.80
N ALA A 191 7.22 -1.60 -5.35
CA ALA A 191 6.70 -2.91 -5.78
C ALA A 191 7.46 -3.48 -7.00
N TRP A 192 8.04 -2.60 -7.82
CA TRP A 192 8.80 -3.01 -8.99
C TRP A 192 10.22 -3.44 -8.60
N ARG A 193 10.47 -4.75 -8.63
CA ARG A 193 11.80 -5.31 -8.33
C ARG A 193 12.69 -5.24 -9.56
N SER A 194 13.66 -4.32 -9.58
CA SER A 194 14.69 -4.22 -10.62
C SER A 194 16.07 -4.26 -10.00
N GLY A 195 16.99 -4.97 -10.62
CA GLY A 195 18.41 -4.99 -10.26
C GLY A 195 19.20 -3.76 -10.71
N LYS A 196 18.57 -2.81 -11.44
CA LYS A 196 19.14 -1.56 -11.96
C LYS A 196 18.60 -0.37 -11.18
N PRO A 197 19.21 0.83 -11.29
CA PRO A 197 18.58 2.05 -10.83
C PRO A 197 17.16 2.14 -11.38
N PHE A 198 16.20 2.33 -10.49
CA PHE A 198 14.79 2.32 -10.85
C PHE A 198 14.40 3.65 -11.50
N ASP A 199 13.92 3.59 -12.73
CA ASP A 199 13.31 4.72 -13.42
C ASP A 199 11.82 4.40 -13.65
N PRO A 200 10.88 5.22 -13.12
CA PRO A 200 9.46 5.04 -13.36
C PRO A 200 9.06 5.13 -14.83
N GLN A 201 9.88 5.77 -15.66
CA GLN A 201 9.63 5.93 -17.11
C GLN A 201 10.16 4.73 -17.91
N ASP A 202 11.16 4.01 -17.40
CA ASP A 202 11.72 2.82 -18.06
C ASP A 202 11.37 1.55 -17.27
N LEU A 203 10.21 0.99 -17.54
CA LEU A 203 9.77 -0.31 -17.03
C LEU A 203 9.96 -1.44 -18.07
N SER A 204 10.84 -1.26 -19.04
CA SER A 204 11.14 -2.27 -20.07
C SER A 204 11.60 -3.61 -19.48
N PHE A 205 12.26 -3.57 -18.30
CA PHE A 205 12.71 -4.76 -17.58
C PHE A 205 11.57 -5.58 -16.94
N VAL A 206 10.39 -4.98 -16.79
CA VAL A 206 9.23 -5.65 -16.17
C VAL A 206 8.54 -6.59 -17.13
N THR A 207 8.67 -6.29 -18.42
CA THR A 207 8.00 -7.03 -19.47
C THR A 207 9.00 -7.93 -20.19
N ASP A 208 9.26 -9.14 -19.67
CA ASP A 208 9.92 -10.21 -20.42
C ASP A 208 9.10 -10.65 -21.65
N ARG A 209 7.87 -10.14 -21.76
CA ARG A 209 6.99 -10.34 -22.91
C ARG A 209 6.98 -9.06 -23.74
N PRO A 210 7.41 -9.09 -25.01
CA PRO A 210 7.44 -7.92 -25.89
C PRO A 210 6.08 -7.31 -26.20
N ALA A 211 5.01 -7.85 -25.60
CA ALA A 211 3.63 -7.49 -25.89
C ALA A 211 3.07 -6.30 -25.10
N LEU A 212 3.69 -5.89 -23.99
CA LEU A 212 3.18 -4.82 -23.15
C LEU A 212 4.14 -3.61 -23.11
N ASN A 213 3.56 -2.43 -23.24
CA ASN A 213 4.24 -1.14 -23.08
C ASN A 213 3.60 -0.38 -21.91
N LEU A 214 4.42 0.02 -20.93
CA LEU A 214 3.99 0.78 -19.77
C LEU A 214 4.44 2.23 -19.93
N THR A 215 3.48 3.14 -20.11
CA THR A 215 3.74 4.56 -20.21
C THR A 215 3.43 5.24 -18.89
N HIS A 216 4.43 5.83 -18.24
CA HIS A 216 4.28 6.54 -16.98
C HIS A 216 3.46 7.82 -17.17
N LEU A 217 2.45 8.03 -16.32
CA LEU A 217 1.58 9.20 -16.38
C LEU A 217 1.85 10.17 -15.24
N ALA A 218 1.92 9.65 -14.01
CA ALA A 218 2.08 10.48 -12.81
C ALA A 218 2.72 9.71 -11.65
N THR A 219 3.34 10.44 -10.72
CA THR A 219 3.84 9.91 -9.45
C THR A 219 3.32 10.75 -8.28
N PHE A 220 2.82 10.08 -7.23
CA PHE A 220 2.35 10.68 -5.99
C PHE A 220 3.36 10.39 -4.88
N PRO A 221 4.21 11.36 -4.49
CA PRO A 221 5.41 11.10 -3.69
C PRO A 221 5.15 10.79 -2.21
N LYS A 222 3.96 11.14 -1.69
CA LYS A 222 3.58 10.86 -0.29
C LYS A 222 3.00 9.46 -0.15
N HIS A 223 3.77 8.44 -0.55
CA HIS A 223 3.35 7.05 -0.46
C HIS A 223 4.54 6.17 -0.09
N ILE A 224 4.38 5.38 0.96
CA ILE A 224 5.29 4.30 1.36
C ILE A 224 4.43 3.06 1.56
N ASN A 225 4.81 1.96 0.94
CA ASN A 225 4.15 0.69 1.16
C ASN A 225 4.94 -0.13 2.21
N LEU A 226 4.48 -0.08 3.47
CA LEU A 226 5.12 -0.84 4.55
C LEU A 226 4.88 -2.36 4.43
N ASP A 227 3.85 -2.78 3.70
CA ASP A 227 3.53 -4.20 3.48
C ASP A 227 4.56 -4.87 2.55
N ASP A 228 5.35 -4.09 1.80
CA ASP A 228 6.47 -4.58 0.98
C ASP A 228 7.78 -4.79 1.76
N MET A 229 7.77 -4.60 3.09
CA MET A 229 8.94 -4.82 3.93
C MET A 229 9.17 -6.30 4.20
N ASP A 230 9.71 -7.00 3.21
CA ASP A 230 10.15 -8.40 3.35
C ASP A 230 11.66 -8.46 3.59
N PHE A 231 12.04 -8.52 4.86
CA PHE A 231 13.44 -8.59 5.27
C PHE A 231 14.09 -9.96 5.03
N GLY A 232 13.31 -11.00 4.77
CA GLY A 232 13.81 -12.37 4.58
C GLY A 232 14.50 -12.57 3.24
N GLU A 233 14.00 -11.96 2.16
CA GLU A 233 14.52 -12.14 0.81
C GLU A 233 15.71 -11.21 0.49
N GLU A 234 15.59 -9.92 0.81
CA GLU A 234 16.56 -8.90 0.37
C GLU A 234 17.50 -8.42 1.51
N GLY A 235 17.20 -8.79 2.75
CA GLY A 235 17.85 -8.26 3.95
C GLY A 235 17.39 -6.85 4.31
N VAL A 236 17.73 -6.40 5.51
CA VAL A 236 17.19 -5.17 6.10
C VAL A 236 17.55 -3.92 5.29
N TYR A 237 18.85 -3.78 4.92
CA TYR A 237 19.34 -2.58 4.24
C TYR A 237 18.70 -2.40 2.85
N ASN A 238 18.69 -3.45 2.04
CA ASN A 238 18.15 -3.38 0.68
C ASN A 238 16.64 -3.16 0.68
N THR A 239 15.92 -3.82 1.60
CA THR A 239 14.48 -3.61 1.77
C THR A 239 14.16 -2.17 2.16
N LEU A 240 14.87 -1.59 3.13
CA LEU A 240 14.69 -0.19 3.51
C LEU A 240 15.04 0.77 2.38
N ALA A 241 16.17 0.53 1.69
CA ALA A 241 16.57 1.34 0.54
C ALA A 241 15.52 1.30 -0.59
N ARG A 242 14.89 0.15 -0.82
CA ARG A 242 13.82 -0.01 -1.80
C ARG A 242 12.53 0.66 -1.34
N VAL A 243 12.01 0.35 -0.16
CA VAL A 243 10.69 0.78 0.30
C VAL A 243 10.69 2.28 0.66
N VAL A 244 11.72 2.76 1.35
CA VAL A 244 11.81 4.17 1.76
C VAL A 244 12.47 5.02 0.69
N GLY A 245 13.50 4.50 0.01
CA GLY A 245 14.22 5.22 -1.04
C GLY A 245 13.43 5.39 -2.32
N ARG A 246 12.57 4.42 -2.69
CA ARG A 246 11.67 4.49 -3.85
C ARG A 246 10.24 4.81 -3.41
N ARG A 247 10.09 5.82 -2.56
CA ARG A 247 8.77 6.26 -2.10
C ARG A 247 7.97 6.86 -3.25
N GLY A 248 6.67 6.57 -3.28
CA GLY A 248 5.73 7.12 -4.24
C GLY A 248 4.80 6.04 -4.80
N LEU A 249 3.63 6.48 -5.21
CA LEU A 249 2.67 5.70 -5.99
C LEU A 249 2.75 6.18 -7.43
N GLY A 250 3.10 5.30 -8.34
CA GLY A 250 3.08 5.58 -9.78
C GLY A 250 1.78 5.15 -10.42
N VAL A 251 1.40 5.84 -11.49
CA VAL A 251 0.29 5.48 -12.38
C VAL A 251 0.84 5.33 -13.78
N TRP A 252 0.58 4.18 -14.38
CA TRP A 252 1.01 3.86 -15.75
C TRP A 252 -0.20 3.48 -16.60
N ARG A 253 -0.17 3.92 -17.84
CA ARG A 253 -1.03 3.37 -18.89
C ARG A 253 -0.40 2.12 -19.47
N VAL A 254 -1.21 1.09 -19.71
CA VAL A 254 -0.76 -0.15 -20.32
C VAL A 254 -1.24 -0.19 -21.76
N GLY A 255 -0.29 -0.23 -22.69
CA GLY A 255 -0.52 -0.40 -24.12
C GLY A 255 0.03 -1.72 -24.62
N ARG A 256 -0.30 -2.07 -25.87
CA ARG A 256 0.37 -3.14 -26.59
C ARG A 256 1.65 -2.61 -27.24
N SER A 257 2.74 -3.34 -27.08
CA SER A 257 3.91 -3.18 -27.94
C SER A 257 3.63 -3.90 -29.24
N CYS A 258 3.42 -3.15 -30.29
CA CYS A 258 3.22 -3.72 -31.62
C CYS A 258 4.59 -3.96 -32.27
N PRO A 259 4.88 -5.16 -32.80
CA PRO A 259 6.09 -5.37 -33.57
C PRO A 259 6.09 -4.45 -34.79
N PRO A 260 7.28 -3.95 -35.18
CA PRO A 260 7.44 -3.06 -36.33
C PRO A 260 6.99 -3.69 -37.67
#